data_dabe949d447b1a297312898aade14663
#
_entry.id   dabe949d447b1a297312898aade14663
#
_cell.length_a   1.000
_cell.length_b   1.000
_cell.length_c   1.000
_cell.angle_alpha   90.00
_cell.angle_beta   90.00
_cell.angle_gamma   90.00
#
_symmetry.space_group_name_H-M   'P 1'
#
loop_
_entity.id
_entity.type
_entity.pdbx_description
1 polymer ?
#
loop_
_entity_poly.entity_id
_entity_poly.type
_entity_poly.pdbx_seq_one_letter_code
_entity_poly.pdbx_strand_id
1 'polypeptide(L)'
;MPRYTQSWVMVWSFGVTPLVAGRVFKLQKRIIRIIANKKPRDSRREVFKSMRINTLYSQYIYSLILFVVNNRYIFATNSEIHKHNTRNKNDLHPSLSNLEKFKKGPCISGIKAYNHLPQYLKMLDHNSSFFRSSLKRFIHQHAFYSVEEYYEYKENTIWICILWNFIMYTYYFRGNCNLDLMLLSLLNCT
;
A
#
# COMPACT_ATOMS: atom_id res chain seq x y z
N MET A 1 -18.19 11.90 1.75
CA MET A 1 -16.92 11.17 1.64
C MET A 1 -15.80 12.06 2.11
N PRO A 2 -14.98 11.65 3.05
CA PRO A 2 -14.24 12.57 3.89
C PRO A 2 -13.07 13.21 3.13
N ARG A 3 -13.11 14.52 3.06
CA ARG A 3 -12.03 15.41 2.59
C ARG A 3 -10.74 15.30 3.44
N TYR A 4 -10.77 14.52 4.51
CA TYR A 4 -9.67 14.40 5.47
C TYR A 4 -8.43 13.67 4.94
N THR A 5 -8.58 12.73 4.00
CA THR A 5 -7.43 11.96 3.47
C THR A 5 -6.53 12.80 2.55
N GLN A 6 -7.10 13.75 1.82
CA GLN A 6 -6.31 14.66 0.97
C GLN A 6 -5.50 15.67 1.79
N SER A 7 -6.03 16.11 2.92
CA SER A 7 -5.37 17.05 3.82
C SER A 7 -4.07 16.48 4.41
N TRP A 8 -4.06 15.22 4.81
CA TRP A 8 -2.84 14.58 5.38
C TRP A 8 -1.72 14.42 4.36
N VAL A 9 -2.02 14.03 3.13
CA VAL A 9 -1.01 13.95 2.05
C VAL A 9 -0.40 15.32 1.78
N MET A 10 -1.22 16.37 1.76
CA MET A 10 -0.77 17.76 1.59
C MET A 10 0.14 18.20 2.74
N VAL A 11 -0.25 17.95 4.00
CA VAL A 11 0.55 18.33 5.17
C VAL A 11 1.93 17.65 5.15
N TRP A 12 1.99 16.38 4.79
CA TRP A 12 3.27 15.65 4.66
C TRP A 12 4.14 16.16 3.52
N SER A 13 3.51 16.58 2.41
CA SER A 13 4.24 17.06 1.23
C SER A 13 4.83 18.44 1.41
N PHE A 14 4.20 19.27 2.22
CA PHE A 14 4.57 20.70 2.34
C PHE A 14 5.23 21.08 3.67
N GLY A 15 5.19 20.26 4.71
CA GLY A 15 5.64 20.73 6.01
C GLY A 15 6.35 19.75 6.94
N VAL A 16 6.26 18.45 6.71
CA VAL A 16 6.88 17.49 7.62
C VAL A 16 8.24 17.07 7.11
N THR A 17 9.28 17.72 7.62
CA THR A 17 10.66 17.27 7.38
C THR A 17 10.85 15.88 8.00
N PRO A 18 11.78 15.04 7.49
CA PRO A 18 12.09 13.72 8.08
C PRO A 18 12.40 13.80 9.58
N LEU A 19 12.98 14.91 10.02
CA LEU A 19 13.28 15.17 11.44
C LEU A 19 12.02 15.28 12.30
N VAL A 20 11.02 16.02 11.83
CA VAL A 20 9.74 16.19 12.52
C VAL A 20 8.95 14.87 12.53
N ALA A 21 8.92 14.17 11.41
CA ALA A 21 8.30 12.84 11.32
C ALA A 21 8.88 11.87 12.34
N GLY A 22 10.20 11.83 12.49
CA GLY A 22 10.87 10.99 13.47
C GLY A 22 10.51 11.35 14.92
N ARG A 23 10.37 12.64 15.24
CA ARG A 23 9.92 13.08 16.58
C ARG A 23 8.49 12.66 16.87
N VAL A 24 7.57 12.90 15.95
CA VAL A 24 6.14 12.52 16.08
C VAL A 24 6.01 11.00 16.22
N PHE A 25 6.74 10.22 15.43
CA PHE A 25 6.72 8.76 15.53
C PHE A 25 7.27 8.25 16.87
N LYS A 26 8.31 8.90 17.44
CA LYS A 26 8.79 8.59 18.79
C LYS A 26 7.69 8.82 19.83
N LEU A 27 6.96 9.92 19.75
CA LEU A 27 5.82 10.21 20.63
C LEU A 27 4.71 9.18 20.46
N GLN A 28 4.32 8.84 19.23
CA GLN A 28 3.33 7.81 18.95
C GLN A 28 3.71 6.47 19.60
N LYS A 29 4.97 6.04 19.46
CA LYS A 29 5.47 4.81 20.10
C LYS A 29 5.42 4.88 21.64
N ARG A 30 5.65 6.05 22.22
CA ARG A 30 5.56 6.24 23.67
C ARG A 30 4.11 6.15 24.17
N ILE A 31 3.19 6.84 23.49
CA ILE A 31 1.75 6.84 23.80
C ILE A 31 1.17 5.44 23.73
N ILE A 32 1.41 4.72 22.63
CA ILE A 32 0.91 3.36 22.44
C ILE A 32 1.42 2.39 23.50
N ARG A 33 2.69 2.54 23.91
CA ARG A 33 3.24 1.74 25.01
C ARG A 33 2.50 1.98 26.33
N ILE A 34 2.19 3.24 26.66
CA ILE A 34 1.46 3.60 27.87
C ILE A 34 0.04 3.01 27.84
N ILE A 35 -0.67 3.20 26.72
CA ILE A 35 -2.04 2.67 26.53
C ILE A 35 -2.06 1.15 26.68
N ALA A 36 -1.08 0.44 26.09
CA ALA A 36 -1.01 -1.00 26.14
C ALA A 36 -0.40 -1.57 27.44
N ASN A 37 -0.03 -0.72 28.38
CA ASN A 37 0.66 -1.09 29.62
C ASN A 37 1.87 -2.02 29.41
N LYS A 38 2.68 -1.74 28.38
CA LYS A 38 3.82 -2.56 27.98
C LYS A 38 5.13 -2.04 28.57
N LYS A 39 6.03 -2.99 28.88
CA LYS A 39 7.37 -2.68 29.40
C LYS A 39 8.24 -2.00 28.32
N PRO A 40 9.30 -1.27 28.71
CA PRO A 40 10.17 -0.56 27.76
C PRO A 40 10.84 -1.45 26.70
N ARG A 41 11.07 -2.73 27.01
CA ARG A 41 11.73 -3.72 26.13
C ARG A 41 10.78 -4.48 25.21
N ASP A 42 9.47 -4.41 25.44
CA ASP A 42 8.49 -5.14 24.63
C ASP A 42 8.41 -4.63 23.20
N SER A 43 8.15 -5.53 22.25
CA SER A 43 7.95 -5.17 20.84
C SER A 43 6.72 -4.27 20.70
N ARG A 44 6.94 -3.09 20.16
CA ARG A 44 5.86 -2.12 19.92
C ARG A 44 5.12 -2.43 18.62
N ARG A 45 5.76 -3.13 17.66
CA ARG A 45 5.15 -3.48 16.38
C ARG A 45 3.94 -4.38 16.57
N GLU A 46 4.05 -5.36 17.44
CA GLU A 46 2.93 -6.25 17.77
C GLU A 46 1.77 -5.49 18.44
N VAL A 47 2.09 -4.45 19.22
CA VAL A 47 1.04 -3.61 19.82
C VAL A 47 0.30 -2.80 18.76
N PHE A 48 1.00 -2.22 17.77
CA PHE A 48 0.36 -1.55 16.64
C PHE A 48 -0.57 -2.50 15.87
N LYS A 49 -0.13 -3.73 15.62
CA LYS A 49 -0.91 -4.74 14.93
C LYS A 49 -2.14 -5.16 15.73
N SER A 50 -1.98 -5.48 17.02
CA SER A 50 -3.07 -5.94 17.88
C SER A 50 -4.14 -4.86 18.10
N MET A 51 -3.73 -3.61 18.26
CA MET A 51 -4.65 -2.47 18.39
C MET A 51 -5.21 -1.98 17.06
N ARG A 52 -4.75 -2.53 15.93
CA ARG A 52 -5.11 -2.10 14.55
C ARG A 52 -4.89 -0.60 14.31
N ILE A 53 -3.84 -0.05 14.91
CA ILE A 53 -3.46 1.35 14.76
C ILE A 53 -2.33 1.44 13.74
N ASN A 54 -2.49 2.32 12.74
CA ASN A 54 -1.42 2.58 11.78
C ASN A 54 -0.26 3.31 12.45
N THR A 55 0.97 2.88 12.14
CA THR A 55 2.13 3.72 12.40
C THR A 55 2.06 4.98 11.55
N LEU A 56 2.77 6.02 11.94
CA LEU A 56 2.82 7.26 11.20
C LEU A 56 3.21 7.06 9.73
N TYR A 57 4.25 6.25 9.48
CA TYR A 57 4.72 5.94 8.13
C TYR A 57 3.73 5.07 7.35
N SER A 58 3.12 4.08 7.98
CA SER A 58 2.05 3.27 7.40
C SER A 58 0.86 4.12 6.99
N GLN A 59 0.47 5.10 7.81
CA GLN A 59 -0.63 6.02 7.49
C GLN A 59 -0.28 6.92 6.30
N TYR A 60 0.97 7.38 6.21
CA TYR A 60 1.44 8.15 5.07
C TYR A 60 1.38 7.36 3.77
N ILE A 61 1.94 6.13 3.76
CA ILE A 61 1.92 5.23 2.60
C ILE A 61 0.47 4.95 2.18
N TYR A 62 -0.40 4.64 3.13
CA TYR A 62 -1.83 4.43 2.88
C TYR A 62 -2.48 5.63 2.19
N SER A 63 -2.21 6.84 2.70
CA SER A 63 -2.75 8.07 2.15
C SER A 63 -2.24 8.38 0.74
N LEU A 64 -0.95 8.12 0.47
CA LEU A 64 -0.35 8.28 -0.86
C LEU A 64 -1.00 7.35 -1.89
N ILE A 65 -1.17 6.08 -1.54
CA ILE A 65 -1.77 5.10 -2.44
C ILE A 65 -3.23 5.46 -2.72
N LEU A 66 -4.00 5.83 -1.70
CA LEU A 66 -5.38 6.27 -1.89
C LEU A 66 -5.48 7.57 -2.71
N PHE A 67 -4.51 8.47 -2.57
CA PHE A 67 -4.46 9.67 -3.41
C PHE A 67 -4.33 9.30 -4.88
N VAL A 68 -3.45 8.36 -5.22
CA VAL A 68 -3.27 7.89 -6.60
C VAL A 68 -4.52 7.21 -7.12
N VAL A 69 -5.11 6.29 -6.37
CA VAL A 69 -6.31 5.54 -6.78
C VAL A 69 -7.51 6.46 -6.96
N ASN A 70 -7.72 7.42 -6.06
CA ASN A 70 -8.82 8.38 -6.18
C ASN A 70 -8.66 9.37 -7.35
N ASN A 71 -7.44 9.58 -7.81
CA ASN A 71 -7.12 10.50 -8.90
C ASN A 71 -6.50 9.77 -10.09
N ARG A 72 -6.92 8.52 -10.33
CA ARG A 72 -6.35 7.64 -11.36
C ARG A 72 -6.32 8.27 -12.75
N TYR A 73 -7.30 9.10 -13.05
CA TYR A 73 -7.45 9.81 -14.33
C TYR A 73 -6.33 10.81 -14.64
N ILE A 74 -5.55 11.22 -13.62
CA ILE A 74 -4.41 12.16 -13.80
C ILE A 74 -3.14 11.41 -14.22
N PHE A 75 -3.06 10.11 -13.93
CA PHE A 75 -1.85 9.32 -14.08
C PHE A 75 -1.93 8.41 -15.30
N ALA A 76 -1.04 8.62 -16.26
CA ALA A 76 -0.90 7.74 -17.41
C ALA A 76 -0.12 6.46 -17.06
N THR A 77 -0.40 5.38 -17.76
CA THR A 77 0.36 4.14 -17.66
C THR A 77 1.57 4.14 -18.60
N ASN A 78 2.55 3.29 -18.33
CA ASN A 78 3.69 3.14 -19.23
C ASN A 78 3.25 2.70 -20.64
N SER A 79 2.18 1.89 -20.76
CA SER A 79 1.63 1.46 -22.04
C SER A 79 1.02 2.59 -22.86
N GLU A 80 0.48 3.63 -22.22
CA GLU A 80 -0.09 4.80 -22.90
C GLU A 80 1.01 5.73 -23.45
N ILE A 81 2.17 5.79 -22.77
CA ILE A 81 3.26 6.69 -23.16
C ILE A 81 4.25 5.99 -24.09
N HIS A 82 4.58 4.74 -23.78
CA HIS A 82 5.57 3.97 -24.54
C HIS A 82 4.86 2.89 -25.36
N LYS A 83 5.09 2.88 -26.68
CA LYS A 83 4.52 1.86 -27.61
C LYS A 83 5.12 0.46 -27.41
N HIS A 84 6.07 0.30 -26.49
CA HIS A 84 6.78 -0.97 -26.27
C HIS A 84 6.09 -1.81 -25.18
N ASN A 85 5.89 -3.09 -25.48
CA ASN A 85 5.30 -4.04 -24.54
C ASN A 85 6.36 -4.52 -23.53
N THR A 86 6.55 -3.83 -22.44
CA THR A 86 7.50 -4.16 -21.37
C THR A 86 6.81 -4.86 -20.20
N ARG A 87 7.59 -5.51 -19.32
CA ARG A 87 7.05 -6.15 -18.10
C ARG A 87 6.24 -5.18 -17.22
N ASN A 88 6.63 -3.91 -17.18
CA ASN A 88 6.01 -2.87 -16.35
C ASN A 88 5.01 -1.99 -17.13
N LYS A 89 4.41 -2.52 -18.21
CA LYS A 89 3.47 -1.76 -19.05
C LYS A 89 2.27 -1.21 -18.29
N ASN A 90 1.81 -1.91 -17.27
CA ASN A 90 0.64 -1.55 -16.46
C ASN A 90 0.98 -0.63 -15.27
N ASP A 91 2.27 -0.40 -15.01
CA ASP A 91 2.69 0.52 -13.96
C ASP A 91 2.46 1.96 -14.39
N LEU A 92 2.22 2.82 -13.39
CA LEU A 92 2.06 4.25 -13.58
C LEU A 92 3.37 4.90 -14.01
N HIS A 93 3.29 5.75 -15.02
CA HIS A 93 4.46 6.48 -15.50
C HIS A 93 4.77 7.69 -14.59
N PRO A 94 5.96 7.74 -13.96
CA PRO A 94 6.38 8.93 -13.24
C PRO A 94 6.75 10.03 -14.24
N SER A 95 6.06 11.17 -14.20
CA SER A 95 6.41 12.31 -15.05
C SER A 95 7.84 12.76 -14.76
N LEU A 96 8.60 13.00 -15.82
CA LEU A 96 9.96 13.55 -15.72
C LEU A 96 9.90 14.97 -15.16
N SER A 97 10.56 15.19 -14.04
CA SER A 97 10.72 16.51 -13.44
C SER A 97 12.19 16.72 -13.10
N ASN A 98 12.74 17.84 -13.57
CA ASN A 98 14.13 18.21 -13.29
C ASN A 98 14.29 18.83 -11.89
N LEU A 99 13.20 19.26 -11.27
CA LEU A 99 13.23 19.89 -9.94
C LEU A 99 13.13 18.86 -8.82
N GLU A 100 14.13 18.80 -7.97
CA GLU A 100 14.20 17.92 -6.79
C GLU A 100 12.97 18.04 -5.87
N LYS A 101 12.42 19.25 -5.74
CA LYS A 101 11.24 19.50 -4.94
C LYS A 101 10.00 18.79 -5.49
N PHE A 102 9.86 18.73 -6.82
CA PHE A 102 8.77 17.97 -7.46
C PHE A 102 8.97 16.46 -7.38
N LYS A 103 10.23 15.97 -7.44
CA LYS A 103 10.53 14.53 -7.26
C LYS A 103 10.09 14.00 -5.89
N LYS A 104 10.09 14.85 -4.86
CA LYS A 104 9.61 14.55 -3.49
C LYS A 104 8.13 14.84 -3.30
N GLY A 105 7.44 15.33 -4.32
CA GLY A 105 6.02 15.66 -4.28
C GLY A 105 5.11 14.42 -4.13
N PRO A 106 3.86 14.61 -3.67
CA PRO A 106 2.92 13.52 -3.42
C PRO A 106 2.57 12.72 -4.68
N CYS A 107 2.59 13.35 -5.85
CA CYS A 107 2.32 12.68 -7.11
C CYS A 107 3.39 11.62 -7.41
N ILE A 108 4.68 11.99 -7.42
CA ILE A 108 5.77 11.07 -7.73
C ILE A 108 5.95 10.03 -6.62
N SER A 109 5.88 10.45 -5.36
CA SER A 109 5.94 9.53 -4.22
C SER A 109 4.75 8.56 -4.22
N GLY A 110 3.56 9.03 -4.60
CA GLY A 110 2.36 8.23 -4.73
C GLY A 110 2.47 7.19 -5.84
N ILE A 111 2.94 7.59 -7.04
CA ILE A 111 3.19 6.68 -8.15
C ILE A 111 4.19 5.58 -7.74
N LYS A 112 5.30 5.95 -7.10
CA LYS A 112 6.28 4.98 -6.61
C LYS A 112 5.65 4.03 -5.59
N ALA A 113 4.87 4.54 -4.64
CA ALA A 113 4.21 3.72 -3.64
C ALA A 113 3.16 2.79 -4.27
N TYR A 114 2.38 3.26 -5.24
CA TYR A 114 1.41 2.45 -5.96
C TYR A 114 2.08 1.36 -6.82
N ASN A 115 3.12 1.70 -7.56
CA ASN A 115 3.85 0.74 -8.39
C ASN A 115 4.53 -0.36 -7.57
N HIS A 116 4.90 -0.06 -6.33
CA HIS A 116 5.48 -1.04 -5.39
C HIS A 116 4.44 -1.95 -4.74
N LEU A 117 3.15 -1.68 -4.89
CA LEU A 117 2.11 -2.54 -4.32
C LEU A 117 2.17 -3.96 -4.87
N PRO A 118 1.86 -4.96 -4.03
CA PRO A 118 1.62 -6.33 -4.47
C PRO A 118 0.60 -6.42 -5.59
N GLN A 119 0.84 -7.33 -6.54
CA GLN A 119 -0.01 -7.48 -7.73
C GLN A 119 -1.47 -7.75 -7.38
N TYR A 120 -1.72 -8.57 -6.36
CA TYR A 120 -3.10 -8.88 -5.93
C TYR A 120 -3.88 -7.64 -5.46
N LEU A 121 -3.19 -6.64 -4.87
CA LEU A 121 -3.83 -5.38 -4.49
C LEU A 121 -4.09 -4.50 -5.72
N LYS A 122 -3.17 -4.45 -6.69
CA LYS A 122 -3.37 -3.70 -7.93
C LYS A 122 -4.58 -4.22 -8.71
N MET A 123 -4.84 -5.52 -8.70
CA MET A 123 -6.02 -6.12 -9.35
C MET A 123 -7.36 -5.69 -8.73
N LEU A 124 -7.36 -5.25 -7.48
CA LEU A 124 -8.56 -4.80 -6.76
C LEU A 124 -8.88 -3.31 -6.95
N ASP A 125 -8.05 -2.58 -7.68
CA ASP A 125 -8.17 -1.11 -7.87
C ASP A 125 -9.53 -0.68 -8.43
N HIS A 126 -10.15 -1.51 -9.26
CA HIS A 126 -11.48 -1.24 -9.85
C HIS A 126 -12.60 -1.19 -8.80
N ASN A 127 -12.46 -1.87 -7.66
CA ASN A 127 -13.44 -1.84 -6.57
C ASN A 127 -12.92 -1.03 -5.39
N SER A 128 -13.23 0.27 -5.39
CA SER A 128 -12.71 1.24 -4.41
C SER A 128 -12.93 0.85 -2.94
N SER A 129 -14.04 0.23 -2.57
CA SER A 129 -14.32 -0.14 -1.18
C SER A 129 -13.52 -1.37 -0.74
N PHE A 130 -13.48 -2.39 -1.60
CA PHE A 130 -12.75 -3.61 -1.36
C PHE A 130 -11.23 -3.38 -1.36
N PHE A 131 -10.75 -2.58 -2.32
CA PHE A 131 -9.35 -2.14 -2.37
C PHE A 131 -8.93 -1.47 -1.07
N ARG A 132 -9.72 -0.49 -0.58
CA ARG A 132 -9.42 0.22 0.67
C ARG A 132 -9.33 -0.71 1.87
N SER A 133 -10.24 -1.66 1.97
CA SER A 133 -10.26 -2.64 3.07
C SER A 133 -9.05 -3.56 3.01
N SER A 134 -8.71 -4.06 1.81
CA SER A 134 -7.56 -4.94 1.59
C SER A 134 -6.23 -4.20 1.79
N LEU A 135 -6.10 -2.98 1.28
CA LEU A 135 -4.94 -2.13 1.51
C LEU A 135 -4.76 -1.81 3.00
N LYS A 136 -5.84 -1.48 3.71
CA LYS A 136 -5.78 -1.24 5.15
C LYS A 136 -5.30 -2.47 5.91
N ARG A 137 -5.80 -3.66 5.55
CA ARG A 137 -5.38 -4.93 6.14
C ARG A 137 -3.89 -5.18 5.90
N PHE A 138 -3.42 -5.02 4.66
CA PHE A 138 -2.01 -5.15 4.29
C PHE A 138 -1.12 -4.22 5.12
N ILE A 139 -1.45 -2.95 5.21
CA ILE A 139 -0.71 -1.93 5.96
C ILE A 139 -0.67 -2.27 7.48
N HIS A 140 -1.78 -2.72 8.06
CA HIS A 140 -1.81 -3.14 9.47
C HIS A 140 -0.96 -4.38 9.74
N GLN A 141 -1.00 -5.35 8.83
CA GLN A 141 -0.27 -6.60 8.97
C GLN A 141 1.25 -6.36 9.01
N HIS A 142 1.76 -5.42 8.23
CA HIS A 142 3.20 -5.13 8.17
C HIS A 142 3.64 -4.09 9.19
N ALA A 143 2.80 -3.08 9.49
CA ALA A 143 3.08 -1.99 10.43
C ALA A 143 4.45 -1.34 10.17
N PHE A 144 4.67 -0.81 8.98
CA PHE A 144 5.95 -0.22 8.55
C PHE A 144 6.41 0.91 9.46
N TYR A 145 7.69 0.91 9.79
CA TYR A 145 8.33 1.89 10.68
C TYR A 145 9.11 2.97 9.92
N SER A 146 9.31 2.77 8.63
CA SER A 146 9.86 3.77 7.72
C SER A 146 9.30 3.59 6.30
N VAL A 147 9.53 4.57 5.44
CA VAL A 147 9.14 4.50 4.02
C VAL A 147 10.08 3.55 3.27
N GLU A 148 11.36 3.53 3.67
CA GLU A 148 12.38 2.64 3.12
C GLU A 148 12.00 1.18 3.36
N GLU A 149 11.58 0.84 4.58
CA GLU A 149 11.11 -0.51 4.92
C GLU A 149 9.96 -0.98 4.01
N TYR A 150 9.07 -0.07 3.62
CA TYR A 150 8.01 -0.38 2.66
C TYR A 150 8.58 -0.72 1.28
N TYR A 151 9.57 0.02 0.78
CA TYR A 151 10.20 -0.24 -0.52
C TYR A 151 11.15 -1.44 -0.52
N GLU A 152 11.68 -1.83 0.63
CA GLU A 152 12.48 -3.05 0.79
C GLU A 152 11.60 -4.30 0.87
N TYR A 153 10.32 -4.14 1.18
CA TYR A 153 9.39 -5.26 1.24
C TYR A 153 9.27 -5.93 -0.12
N LYS A 154 9.67 -7.20 -0.17
CA LYS A 154 9.48 -8.07 -1.32
C LYS A 154 8.41 -9.09 -0.99
N GLU A 155 7.44 -9.20 -1.88
CA GLU A 155 6.41 -10.20 -1.76
C GLU A 155 7.00 -11.60 -1.95
N ASN A 156 6.90 -12.44 -0.92
CA ASN A 156 7.25 -13.85 -1.07
C ASN A 156 6.13 -14.53 -1.86
N THR A 157 6.37 -14.77 -3.14
CA THR A 157 5.41 -15.32 -4.12
C THR A 157 4.75 -16.62 -3.65
N ILE A 158 5.44 -17.42 -2.83
CA ILE A 158 4.96 -18.71 -2.32
C ILE A 158 3.70 -18.56 -1.43
N TRP A 159 3.65 -17.51 -0.59
CA TRP A 159 2.51 -17.29 0.30
C TRP A 159 1.26 -16.79 -0.43
N ILE A 160 1.44 -16.12 -1.58
CA ILE A 160 0.36 -15.60 -2.40
C ILE A 160 -0.38 -16.73 -3.08
N CYS A 161 0.34 -17.70 -3.65
CA CYS A 161 -0.28 -18.87 -4.27
C CYS A 161 -1.12 -19.67 -3.24
N ILE A 162 -0.64 -19.77 -2.00
CA ILE A 162 -1.37 -20.49 -0.93
C ILE A 162 -2.61 -19.67 -0.49
N LEU A 163 -2.48 -18.36 -0.30
CA LEU A 163 -3.61 -17.49 0.07
C LEU A 163 -4.64 -17.35 -1.06
N TRP A 164 -4.20 -17.24 -2.32
CA TRP A 164 -5.09 -17.24 -3.48
C TRP A 164 -5.87 -18.56 -3.60
N ASN A 165 -5.19 -19.70 -3.46
CA ASN A 165 -5.86 -20.99 -3.43
C ASN A 165 -6.86 -21.10 -2.26
N PHE A 166 -6.52 -20.57 -1.07
CA PHE A 166 -7.41 -20.58 0.08
C PHE A 166 -8.60 -19.62 -0.07
N ILE A 167 -8.39 -18.43 -0.63
CA ILE A 167 -9.45 -17.46 -0.90
C ILE A 167 -10.37 -17.96 -2.02
N MET A 168 -9.82 -18.52 -3.08
CA MET A 168 -10.60 -19.14 -4.14
C MET A 168 -11.36 -20.36 -3.64
N TYR A 169 -10.76 -21.18 -2.78
CA TYR A 169 -11.43 -22.33 -2.15
C TYR A 169 -12.60 -21.89 -1.25
N THR A 170 -12.46 -20.83 -0.47
CA THR A 170 -13.55 -20.28 0.35
C THR A 170 -14.65 -19.60 -0.46
N TYR A 171 -14.32 -19.01 -1.61
CA TYR A 171 -15.32 -18.47 -2.55
C TYR A 171 -16.09 -19.58 -3.26
N TYR A 172 -15.44 -20.67 -3.65
CA TYR A 172 -16.05 -21.85 -4.26
C TYR A 172 -16.98 -22.61 -3.32
N PHE A 173 -16.60 -22.77 -2.07
CA PHE A 173 -17.42 -23.45 -1.07
C PHE A 173 -18.69 -22.66 -0.66
N ARG A 174 -18.76 -21.38 -0.99
CA ARG A 174 -19.91 -20.51 -0.69
C ARG A 174 -20.93 -20.38 -1.82
N GLY A 175 -20.85 -21.18 -2.86
CA GLY A 175 -21.96 -21.44 -3.80
C GLY A 175 -21.99 -20.61 -5.06
N ASN A 176 -20.97 -20.69 -5.92
CA ASN A 176 -21.17 -20.47 -7.36
C ASN A 176 -20.21 -21.35 -8.18
N CYS A 177 -20.76 -22.37 -8.79
CA CYS A 177 -20.03 -23.28 -9.66
C CYS A 177 -19.77 -22.67 -11.04
N ASN A 178 -18.52 -22.43 -11.40
CA ASN A 178 -18.04 -22.42 -12.78
C ASN A 178 -16.58 -22.91 -12.81
N LEU A 179 -16.38 -24.10 -13.30
CA LEU A 179 -15.12 -24.83 -13.34
C LEU A 179 -14.08 -24.27 -14.33
N ASP A 180 -14.49 -23.45 -15.28
CA ASP A 180 -13.61 -23.01 -16.39
C ASP A 180 -12.57 -21.96 -16.00
N LEU A 181 -12.76 -21.25 -14.90
CA LEU A 181 -11.78 -20.28 -14.39
C LEU A 181 -10.63 -20.90 -13.59
N MET A 182 -10.77 -22.14 -13.16
CA MET A 182 -9.75 -22.84 -12.37
C MET A 182 -8.56 -23.30 -13.21
N LEU A 183 -8.79 -23.70 -14.45
CA LEU A 183 -7.74 -24.19 -15.35
C LEU A 183 -6.85 -23.07 -15.90
N LEU A 184 -7.38 -21.84 -16.05
CA LEU A 184 -6.61 -20.69 -16.51
C LEU A 184 -5.68 -20.09 -15.46
N SER A 185 -5.94 -20.28 -14.17
CA SER A 185 -5.07 -19.77 -13.11
C SER A 185 -3.88 -20.68 -12.81
N LEU A 186 -3.99 -21.98 -13.09
CA LEU A 186 -2.89 -22.95 -12.90
C LEU A 186 -1.84 -22.86 -14.00
N LEU A 187 -2.19 -22.38 -15.19
CA LEU A 187 -1.28 -22.24 -16.33
C LEU A 187 -0.42 -20.96 -16.28
N ASN A 188 -0.73 -20.00 -15.44
CA ASN A 188 0.03 -18.76 -15.29
C ASN A 188 1.01 -18.74 -14.09
N CYS A 189 1.13 -19.83 -13.35
CA CYS A 189 2.08 -19.97 -12.22
C CYS A 189 3.28 -20.89 -12.52
N THR A 190 3.42 -21.38 -13.75
CA THR A 190 4.63 -22.02 -14.27
C THR A 190 5.31 -21.11 -15.27
#